data_10c0c8a7a1b9a5747f22aa0996001085
#
_entry.id   10c0c8a7a1b9a5747f22aa0996001085
#
_cell.length_a   1.000
_cell.length_b   1.000
_cell.length_c   1.000
_cell.angle_alpha   90.00
_cell.angle_beta   90.00
_cell.angle_gamma   90.00
#
_symmetry.space_group_name_H-M   'P 1'
#
loop_
_entity.id
_entity.type
_entity.pdbx_description
1 polymer ?
#
loop_
_entity_poly.entity_id
_entity_poly.type
_entity_poly.pdbx_seq_one_letter_code
_entity_poly.pdbx_strand_id
1 'polypeptide(L)' 'MLEETHRPVIGKNLKSARKRTFPNDTQFDAALRIGVSRATYQKMEKGDLSISLGAYLSAADIYSSTDDF' A
#
# COMPACT_ATOMS: atom_id res chain seq x y z
N MET A 1 5.10 19.99 -5.00
CA MET A 1 6.18 19.01 -5.12
C MET A 1 5.67 17.62 -5.29
N LEU A 2 6.57 16.68 -5.28
CA LEU A 2 6.23 15.27 -5.46
C LEU A 2 5.24 14.78 -4.44
N GLU A 3 5.37 15.23 -3.20
CA GLU A 3 4.48 14.80 -2.12
C GLU A 3 3.03 15.08 -2.45
N GLU A 4 2.77 16.28 -2.95
CA GLU A 4 1.39 16.69 -3.25
C GLU A 4 0.83 15.92 -4.44
N THR A 5 1.69 15.59 -5.39
CA THR A 5 1.28 14.99 -6.65
C THR A 5 1.26 13.45 -6.60
N HIS A 6 2.25 12.86 -5.93
CA HIS A 6 2.48 11.41 -6.01
C HIS A 6 1.86 10.61 -4.87
N ARG A 7 1.55 11.25 -3.73
CA ARG A 7 1.00 10.54 -2.58
C ARG A 7 -0.32 9.85 -2.90
N PRO A 8 -1.30 10.54 -3.51
CA PRO A 8 -2.55 9.88 -3.85
C PRO A 8 -2.36 8.74 -4.84
N VAL A 9 -1.41 8.90 -5.77
CA VAL A 9 -1.15 7.87 -6.78
C VAL A 9 -0.59 6.62 -6.13
N ILE A 10 0.38 6.77 -5.22
CA ILE A 10 0.96 5.63 -4.52
C ILE A 10 -0.10 4.88 -3.74
N GLY A 11 -0.92 5.60 -2.96
CA GLY A 11 -1.96 4.98 -2.16
C GLY A 11 -3.01 4.31 -3.01
N LYS A 12 -3.39 4.94 -4.11
CA LYS A 12 -4.38 4.41 -5.03
C LYS A 12 -3.88 3.14 -5.70
N ASN A 13 -2.61 3.12 -6.09
CA ASN A 13 -2.01 1.93 -6.68
C ASN A 13 -1.96 0.77 -5.70
N LEU A 14 -1.68 1.07 -4.44
CA LEU A 14 -1.66 0.05 -3.39
C LEU A 14 -3.04 -0.56 -3.21
N LYS A 15 -4.06 0.28 -3.15
CA LYS A 15 -5.45 -0.18 -3.01
C LYS A 15 -5.86 -1.05 -4.20
N SER A 16 -5.52 -0.62 -5.41
CA SER A 16 -5.83 -1.37 -6.62
C SER A 16 -5.12 -2.71 -6.62
N ALA A 17 -3.86 -2.73 -6.22
CA ALA A 17 -3.08 -3.97 -6.16
C ALA A 17 -3.69 -4.94 -5.15
N ARG A 18 -4.12 -4.44 -3.99
CA ARG A 18 -4.78 -5.28 -3.00
C ARG A 18 -6.04 -5.92 -3.57
N LYS A 19 -6.88 -5.11 -4.19
CA LYS A 19 -8.16 -5.61 -4.73
C LYS A 19 -7.98 -6.58 -5.87
N ARG A 20 -6.92 -6.41 -6.66
CA ARG A 20 -6.64 -7.30 -7.78
C ARG A 20 -6.05 -8.62 -7.31
N THR A 21 -5.15 -8.56 -6.35
CA THR A 21 -4.39 -9.74 -5.91
C THR A 21 -5.17 -10.56 -4.89
N PHE A 22 -5.83 -9.89 -3.95
CA PHE A 22 -6.59 -10.55 -2.89
C PHE A 22 -7.93 -9.85 -2.76
N PRO A 23 -8.85 -10.10 -3.68
CA PRO A 23 -10.11 -9.32 -3.76
C PRO A 23 -10.98 -9.38 -2.51
N ASN A 24 -10.83 -10.42 -1.71
CA ASN A 24 -11.64 -10.57 -0.50
C ASN A 24 -10.95 -10.03 0.75
N ASP A 25 -9.73 -9.53 0.62
CA ASP A 25 -9.01 -9.00 1.78
C ASP A 25 -9.55 -7.65 2.20
N THR A 26 -9.72 -7.49 3.52
CA THR A 26 -9.95 -6.18 4.11
C THR A 26 -8.60 -5.49 4.27
N GLN A 27 -8.64 -4.22 4.68
CA GLN A 27 -7.40 -3.51 5.01
C GLN A 27 -6.66 -4.17 6.18
N PHE A 28 -7.41 -4.75 7.12
CA PHE A 28 -6.79 -5.48 8.22
C PHE A 28 -6.02 -6.69 7.71
N ASP A 29 -6.61 -7.44 6.80
CA ASP A 29 -5.95 -8.61 6.22
C ASP A 29 -4.68 -8.20 5.47
N ALA A 30 -4.76 -7.13 4.71
CA ALA A 30 -3.60 -6.61 3.99
C ALA A 30 -2.49 -6.20 4.94
N ALA A 31 -2.86 -5.54 6.04
CA ALA A 31 -1.87 -5.13 7.04
C ALA A 31 -1.14 -6.34 7.61
N LEU A 32 -1.87 -7.42 7.89
CA LEU A 32 -1.26 -8.65 8.40
C LEU A 32 -0.28 -9.24 7.38
N ARG A 33 -0.63 -9.24 6.10
CA ARG A 33 0.25 -9.78 5.07
C ARG A 33 1.55 -8.99 4.96
N ILE A 34 1.46 -7.67 5.10
CA ILE A 34 2.61 -6.78 4.95
C ILE A 34 3.43 -6.71 6.23
N GLY A 35 2.81 -7.00 7.37
CA GLY A 35 3.49 -6.95 8.66
C GLY A 35 3.44 -5.58 9.31
N VAL A 36 2.38 -4.82 9.08
CA VAL A 36 2.18 -3.51 9.70
C VAL A 36 0.84 -3.49 10.43
N SER A 37 0.61 -2.46 11.22
CA SER A 37 -0.68 -2.29 11.87
C SER A 37 -1.73 -1.86 10.83
N ARG A 38 -3.00 -2.10 11.16
CA ARG A 38 -4.09 -1.64 10.32
C ARG A 38 -4.05 -0.13 10.11
N ALA A 39 -3.77 0.61 11.18
CA ALA A 39 -3.70 2.07 11.09
C ALA A 39 -2.60 2.50 10.13
N THR A 40 -1.45 1.85 10.19
CA THR A 40 -0.34 2.13 9.28
C THR A 40 -0.75 1.82 7.85
N TYR A 41 -1.39 0.67 7.63
CA TYR A 41 -1.81 0.30 6.30
C TYR A 41 -2.81 1.31 5.71
N GLN A 42 -3.75 1.79 6.54
CA GLN A 42 -4.69 2.80 6.09
C GLN A 42 -3.99 4.07 5.62
N LYS A 43 -2.95 4.47 6.34
CA LYS A 43 -2.14 5.63 5.95
C LYS A 43 -1.42 5.36 4.64
N MET A 44 -0.97 4.14 4.43
CA MET A 44 -0.29 3.78 3.18
C MET A 44 -1.21 3.94 1.98
N GLU A 45 -2.47 3.52 2.11
CA GLU A 45 -3.43 3.68 1.01
C GLU A 45 -3.77 5.14 0.75
N LYS A 46 -3.48 6.03 1.69
CA LYS A 46 -3.64 7.46 1.50
C LYS A 46 -2.38 8.13 0.95
N GLY A 47 -1.32 7.36 0.77
CA GLY A 47 -0.06 7.86 0.25
C GLY A 47 0.74 8.66 1.27
N ASP A 48 0.60 8.32 2.54
CA ASP A 48 1.27 9.05 3.62
C ASP A 48 2.77 8.79 3.57
N LEU A 49 3.54 9.86 3.38
CA LEU A 49 5.00 9.76 3.24
C LEU A 49 5.71 9.66 4.58
N SER A 50 4.99 9.75 5.70
CA SER A 50 5.61 9.49 7.00
C SER A 50 5.82 8.01 7.24
N ILE A 51 5.18 7.16 6.44
CA ILE A 51 5.37 5.71 6.53
C ILE A 51 6.69 5.35 5.85
N SER A 52 7.43 4.44 6.45
CA SER A 52 8.76 4.09 5.94
C SER A 52 8.69 3.52 4.53
N LEU A 53 9.73 3.77 3.75
CA LEU A 53 9.84 3.18 2.42
C LEU A 53 9.83 1.66 2.51
N GLY A 54 10.40 1.09 3.57
CA GLY A 54 10.40 -0.36 3.76
C GLY A 54 9.01 -0.95 3.79
N ALA A 55 8.04 -0.26 4.40
CA ALA A 55 6.67 -0.75 4.43
C ALA A 55 6.08 -0.80 3.03
N TYR A 56 6.33 0.24 2.23
CA TYR A 56 5.84 0.26 0.84
C TYR A 56 6.51 -0.81 -0.01
N LEU A 57 7.80 -1.05 0.21
CA LEU A 57 8.51 -2.10 -0.53
C LEU A 57 8.00 -3.48 -0.14
N SER A 58 7.68 -3.70 1.12
CA SER A 58 7.04 -4.95 1.55
C SER A 58 5.71 -5.16 0.86
N ALA A 59 4.92 -4.11 0.75
CA ALA A 59 3.63 -4.19 0.07
C ALA A 59 3.82 -4.54 -1.41
N ALA A 60 4.79 -3.91 -2.06
CA ALA A 60 5.07 -4.19 -3.46
C ALA A 60 5.48 -5.64 -3.65
N ASP A 61 6.28 -6.17 -2.75
CA ASP A 61 6.72 -7.55 -2.79
C ASP A 61 5.56 -8.52 -2.63
N ILE A 62 4.69 -8.25 -1.67
CA ILE A 62 3.51 -9.09 -1.39
C ILE A 62 2.58 -9.13 -2.60
N TYR A 63 2.35 -8.00 -3.22
CA TYR A 63 1.43 -7.92 -4.36
C TYR A 63 2.12 -8.23 -5.69
N SER A 64 3.37 -8.35 -5.70
CA SER A 64 4.29 -8.88 -6.70
C SER A 64 4.10 -8.50 -8.16
N SER A 65 3.08 -7.79 -8.52
CA SER A 65 2.98 -7.24 -9.86
C SER A 65 3.74 -5.95 -9.89
N THR A 66 5.03 -6.08 -9.97
CA THR A 66 5.91 -4.93 -9.81
C THR A 66 5.63 -3.82 -10.80
N ASP A 67 5.07 -4.14 -11.94
CA ASP A 67 4.75 -3.16 -12.95
C ASP A 67 3.72 -2.14 -12.48
N ASP A 68 2.97 -2.47 -11.46
CA ASP A 68 1.87 -1.63 -11.00
C ASP A 68 2.30 -0.66 -9.90
N PHE A 69 3.53 -0.70 -9.51
CA PHE A 69 4.09 0.22 -8.56
C PHE A 69 5.06 1.16 -9.22
#